data_f9ef17bc7beda061c7e64c7db1c8fc32
#
_entry.id   f9ef17bc7beda061c7e64c7db1c8fc32
#
_cell.length_a   1.000
_cell.length_b   1.000
_cell.length_c   1.000
_cell.angle_alpha   90.00
_cell.angle_beta   90.00
_cell.angle_gamma   90.00
#
_symmetry.space_group_name_H-M   'P 1'
#
loop_
_entity.id
_entity.type
_entity.pdbx_description
1 polymer ?
#
loop_
_entity_poly.entity_id
_entity_poly.type
_entity_poly.pdbx_seq_one_letter_code
_entity_poly.pdbx_strand_id
1 'polypeptide(L)' 'MSIVQQRMMELMEPIERQIMMCDNREDLLMMACAMMTTVKDIFDNELGPEGRKQMFKDYT' A
#
# COMPACT_ATOMS: atom_id res chain seq x y z
N MET A 1 10.65 -13.76 -13.87
CA MET A 1 9.65 -13.18 -12.97
C MET A 1 8.26 -13.65 -13.34
N SER A 2 7.39 -13.85 -12.36
CA SER A 2 6.01 -14.19 -12.64
C SER A 2 5.23 -12.98 -13.14
N ILE A 3 4.10 -13.22 -13.80
CA ILE A 3 3.22 -12.15 -14.27
C ILE A 3 2.73 -11.30 -13.10
N VAL A 4 2.46 -11.94 -11.95
CA VAL A 4 2.01 -11.24 -10.75
C VAL A 4 3.09 -10.30 -10.23
N GLN A 5 4.33 -10.76 -10.15
CA GLN A 5 5.44 -9.92 -9.71
C GLN A 5 5.68 -8.74 -10.63
N GLN A 6 5.61 -8.97 -11.93
CA GLN A 6 5.77 -7.91 -12.92
C GLN A 6 4.66 -6.87 -12.77
N ARG A 7 3.42 -7.31 -12.60
CA ARG A 7 2.30 -6.40 -12.42
C ARG A 7 2.42 -5.60 -11.12
N MET A 8 2.88 -6.24 -10.05
CA MET A 8 3.11 -5.56 -8.78
C MET A 8 4.15 -4.47 -8.91
N MET A 9 5.24 -4.73 -9.64
CA MET A 9 6.27 -3.72 -9.87
C MET A 9 5.74 -2.52 -10.63
N GLU A 10 4.90 -2.77 -11.66
CA GLU A 10 4.26 -1.69 -12.41
C GLU A 10 3.36 -0.83 -11.53
N LEU A 11 2.60 -1.48 -10.64
CA LEU A 11 1.69 -0.79 -9.72
C LEU A 11 2.44 -0.03 -8.63
N MET A 12 3.61 -0.53 -8.23
CA MET A 12 4.43 0.10 -7.18
C MET A 12 5.19 1.33 -7.70
N GLU A 13 5.44 1.41 -8.99
CA GLU A 13 6.23 2.51 -9.56
C GLU A 13 5.68 3.89 -9.21
N PRO A 14 4.39 4.20 -9.43
CA PRO A 14 3.87 5.51 -9.06
C PRO A 14 3.92 5.77 -7.56
N ILE A 15 3.80 4.72 -6.73
CA ILE A 15 3.91 4.85 -5.28
C ILE A 15 5.34 5.24 -4.91
N GLU A 16 6.33 4.55 -5.45
CA GLU A 16 7.74 4.84 -5.20
C GLU A 16 8.10 6.24 -5.67
N ARG A 17 7.58 6.65 -6.81
CA ARG A 17 7.80 8.01 -7.33
C ARG A 17 7.25 9.05 -6.37
N GLN A 18 6.06 8.82 -5.82
CA GLN A 18 5.45 9.73 -4.86
C GLN A 18 6.26 9.80 -3.56
N ILE A 19 6.80 8.67 -3.13
CA ILE A 19 7.68 8.61 -1.95
C ILE A 19 8.92 9.48 -2.18
N MET A 20 9.52 9.41 -3.37
CA MET A 20 10.69 10.20 -3.69
C MET A 20 10.41 11.70 -3.72
N MET A 21 9.16 12.10 -3.91
CA MET A 21 8.76 13.51 -3.91
C MET A 21 8.53 14.07 -2.52
N CYS A 22 8.58 13.23 -1.48
CA CYS A 22 8.46 13.70 -0.11
C CYS A 22 9.70 14.52 0.29
N ASP A 23 9.48 15.73 0.80
CA ASP A 23 10.55 16.69 1.05
C ASP A 23 11.32 16.41 2.33
N ASN A 24 10.67 15.79 3.31
CA ASN A 24 11.28 15.58 4.61
C ASN A 24 10.70 14.32 5.28
N ARG A 25 11.23 14.01 6.47
CA ARG A 25 10.82 12.80 7.19
C ARG A 25 9.34 12.84 7.59
N GLU A 26 8.85 13.99 8.03
CA GLU A 26 7.46 14.11 8.45
C GLU A 26 6.51 13.87 7.29
N ASP A 27 6.84 14.41 6.13
CA ASP A 27 6.05 14.20 4.92
C ASP A 27 6.05 12.73 4.52
N LEU A 28 7.21 12.08 4.62
CA LEU A 28 7.32 10.66 4.33
C LEU A 28 6.46 9.81 5.28
N LEU A 29 6.46 10.15 6.57
CA LEU A 29 5.65 9.43 7.55
C LEU A 29 4.15 9.65 7.32
N MET A 30 3.75 10.85 6.95
CA MET A 30 2.36 11.12 6.57
C MET A 30 1.96 10.33 5.33
N MET A 31 2.86 10.21 4.37
CA MET A 31 2.63 9.39 3.17
C MET A 31 2.42 7.93 3.55
N ALA A 32 3.23 7.40 4.46
CA ALA A 32 3.08 6.03 4.94
C ALA A 32 1.72 5.82 5.60
N CYS A 33 1.28 6.76 6.43
CA CYS A 33 -0.04 6.69 7.07
C CYS A 33 -1.16 6.75 6.03
N ALA A 34 -1.02 7.61 5.03
CA ALA A 34 -2.00 7.72 3.95
C ALA A 34 -2.08 6.41 3.16
N MET A 35 -0.95 5.78 2.89
CA MET A 35 -0.91 4.50 2.20
C MET A 35 -1.59 3.40 3.02
N MET A 36 -1.36 3.35 4.32
CA MET A 36 -2.00 2.37 5.19
C MET A 36 -3.51 2.54 5.19
N THR A 37 -3.99 3.78 5.27
CA THR A 37 -5.42 4.07 5.22
C THR A 37 -6.03 3.63 3.89
N THR A 38 -5.34 3.92 2.80
CA THR A 38 -5.79 3.54 1.46
C THR A 38 -5.86 2.02 1.31
N VAL A 39 -4.84 1.32 1.79
CA VAL A 39 -4.81 -0.15 1.76
C VAL A 39 -5.98 -0.72 2.56
N LYS A 40 -6.21 -0.20 3.76
CA LYS A 40 -7.32 -0.62 4.60
C LYS A 40 -8.65 -0.44 3.88
N ASP A 41 -8.86 0.72 3.26
CA ASP A 41 -10.11 1.02 2.56
C ASP A 41 -10.35 0.08 1.38
N ILE A 42 -9.30 -0.21 0.60
CA ILE A 42 -9.40 -1.13 -0.53
C ILE A 42 -9.79 -2.53 -0.04
N PHE A 43 -9.11 -3.03 0.98
CA PHE A 43 -9.41 -4.36 1.51
C PHE A 43 -10.79 -4.43 2.14
N ASP A 44 -11.23 -3.38 2.85
CA ASP A 44 -12.57 -3.34 3.42
C ASP A 44 -13.64 -3.38 2.32
N ASN A 45 -13.43 -2.66 1.22
CA ASN A 45 -14.38 -2.62 0.12
C ASN A 45 -14.41 -3.93 -0.67
N GLU A 46 -13.26 -4.56 -0.88
CA GLU A 46 -13.16 -5.74 -1.73
C GLU A 46 -13.34 -7.05 -0.97
N LEU A 47 -12.86 -7.12 0.26
CA LEU A 47 -12.85 -8.36 1.05
C LEU A 47 -13.73 -8.29 2.30
N GLY A 48 -14.21 -7.10 2.67
CA GLY A 48 -14.91 -6.88 3.92
C GLY A 48 -13.95 -6.78 5.11
N PRO A 49 -14.45 -6.34 6.29
CA PRO A 49 -13.59 -6.14 7.46
C PRO A 49 -12.83 -7.38 7.92
N GLU A 50 -13.46 -8.55 7.82
CA GLU A 50 -12.81 -9.80 8.24
C GLU A 50 -11.67 -10.17 7.28
N GLY A 51 -11.89 -10.02 5.97
CA GLY A 51 -10.86 -10.26 4.97
C GLY A 51 -9.70 -9.30 5.12
N ARG A 52 -9.99 -8.02 5.39
CA ARG A 52 -8.97 -7.02 5.63
C ARG A 52 -8.11 -7.38 6.84
N LYS A 53 -8.73 -7.78 7.95
CA LYS A 53 -8.01 -8.19 9.15
C LYS A 53 -7.07 -9.37 8.87
N GLN A 54 -7.55 -10.32 8.09
CA GLN A 54 -6.76 -11.50 7.73
C GLN A 54 -5.54 -11.10 6.89
N MET A 55 -5.71 -10.20 5.94
CA MET A 55 -4.60 -9.72 5.11
C MET A 55 -3.53 -9.01 5.93
N PHE A 56 -3.92 -8.14 6.85
CA PHE A 56 -2.99 -7.46 7.73
C PHE A 56 -2.26 -8.42 8.66
N LYS A 57 -2.97 -9.42 9.15
CA LYS A 57 -2.37 -10.44 10.02
C LYS A 57 -1.29 -11.23 9.29
N ASP A 58 -1.55 -11.59 8.04
CA ASP A 58 -0.61 -12.38 7.24
C ASP A 58 0.65 -11.60 6.88
N TYR A 59 0.58 -10.26 6.92
CA TYR A 59 1.72 -9.40 6.59
C TYR A 59 2.63 -9.12 7.78
N THR A 60 2.19 -9.43 8.95
CA THR A 60 2.98 -9.24 10.18
C THR A 60 3.51 -10.57 10.69
#